data_467b6abfe073913c670db7ba6ca7edb9
#
_entry.id   467b6abfe073913c670db7ba6ca7edb9
#
_cell.length_a   1.000
_cell.length_b   1.000
_cell.length_c   1.000
_cell.angle_alpha   90.00
_cell.angle_beta   90.00
_cell.angle_gamma   90.00
#
_symmetry.space_group_name_H-M   'P 1'
#
loop_
_entity.id
_entity.type
_entity.pdbx_description
1 polymer ?
#
loop_
_entity_poly.entity_id
_entity_poly.type
_entity_poly.pdbx_seq_one_letter_code
_entity_poly.pdbx_strand_id
1 'polypeptide(L)'
;RYVFPIYNGNKKLVGVTGRDTTNKNPLKWLHQGATSKWAYPLQVNFTIIQKAKEVILVESIGDMLSLWEAGIKNTLVTFGLRISSHLVTCILKLDPSKIIIAFNNDEEGGAGNKAAYKASKFLDRHFDEDVVKIKLPSKNDFGCMNKKEILEWQKS
;
A
#
# COMPACT_ATOMS: atom_id res chain seq x y z
N ARG A 1 -15.78 -12.91 7.40
CA ARG A 1 -14.62 -12.16 6.91
C ARG A 1 -14.21 -12.62 5.52
N TYR A 2 -13.84 -11.72 4.64
CA TYR A 2 -13.01 -12.06 3.48
C TYR A 2 -11.57 -12.28 3.96
N VAL A 3 -10.97 -13.39 3.55
CA VAL A 3 -9.63 -13.80 4.00
C VAL A 3 -8.65 -13.76 2.83
N PHE A 4 -7.51 -13.16 3.07
CA PHE A 4 -6.43 -12.99 2.09
C PHE A 4 -5.19 -13.71 2.63
N PRO A 5 -4.76 -14.82 1.99
CA PRO A 5 -3.53 -15.50 2.34
C PRO A 5 -2.31 -14.69 1.88
N ILE A 6 -1.30 -14.60 2.74
CA ILE A 6 -0.06 -13.89 2.47
C ILE A 6 1.06 -14.91 2.25
N TYR A 7 1.63 -14.89 1.06
CA TYR A 7 2.75 -15.75 0.69
C TYR A 7 4.04 -14.96 0.58
N ASN A 8 5.16 -15.55 0.95
CA ASN A 8 6.49 -14.98 0.72
C ASN A 8 7.00 -15.29 -0.70
N GLY A 9 8.21 -14.79 -1.04
CA GLY A 9 8.85 -15.00 -2.34
C GLY A 9 9.05 -16.48 -2.73
N ASN A 10 9.09 -17.39 -1.74
CA ASN A 10 9.20 -18.83 -1.94
C ASN A 10 7.82 -19.53 -2.01
N LYS A 11 6.75 -18.78 -2.18
CA LYS A 11 5.36 -19.26 -2.22
C LYS A 11 4.92 -19.98 -0.93
N LYS A 12 5.60 -19.76 0.19
CA LYS A 12 5.21 -20.29 1.50
C LYS A 12 4.21 -19.34 2.15
N LEU A 13 3.12 -19.87 2.70
CA LEU A 13 2.15 -19.12 3.49
C LEU A 13 2.84 -18.60 4.78
N VAL A 14 2.84 -17.29 4.98
CA VAL A 14 3.50 -16.62 6.13
C VAL A 14 2.51 -15.83 6.98
N GLY A 15 1.26 -15.78 6.59
CA GLY A 15 0.20 -15.17 7.35
C GLY A 15 -1.11 -15.08 6.59
N VAL A 16 -2.11 -14.59 7.28
CA VAL A 16 -3.42 -14.31 6.71
C VAL A 16 -3.94 -12.98 7.25
N THR A 17 -4.70 -12.28 6.45
CA THR A 17 -5.46 -11.12 6.89
C THR A 17 -6.92 -11.24 6.51
N GLY A 18 -7.82 -10.75 7.35
CA GLY A 18 -9.24 -10.91 7.13
C GLY A 18 -10.03 -9.62 7.37
N ARG A 19 -10.81 -9.20 6.38
CA ARG A 19 -11.73 -8.07 6.46
C ARG A 19 -13.06 -8.50 7.07
N ASP A 20 -13.51 -7.82 8.10
CA ASP A 20 -14.88 -8.01 8.60
C ASP A 20 -15.91 -7.51 7.58
N THR A 21 -16.92 -8.33 7.32
CA THR A 21 -17.99 -8.04 6.36
C THR A 21 -19.32 -7.72 7.04
N THR A 22 -19.37 -7.88 8.37
CA THR A 22 -20.61 -7.69 9.13
C THR A 22 -20.77 -6.29 9.68
N ASN A 23 -19.70 -5.49 9.70
CA ASN A 23 -19.59 -4.19 10.37
C ASN A 23 -19.92 -4.22 11.88
N LYS A 24 -20.03 -5.40 12.47
CA LYS A 24 -20.35 -5.58 13.90
C LYS A 24 -19.10 -5.69 14.77
N ASN A 25 -17.94 -5.95 14.16
CA ASN A 25 -16.69 -6.11 14.88
C ASN A 25 -15.92 -4.79 14.89
N PRO A 26 -15.44 -4.31 16.06
CA PRO A 26 -14.64 -3.10 16.15
C PRO A 26 -13.31 -3.23 15.37
N LEU A 27 -12.78 -4.43 15.23
CA LEU A 27 -11.61 -4.71 14.41
C LEU A 27 -12.03 -5.02 12.97
N LYS A 28 -12.02 -3.99 12.12
CA LYS A 28 -12.32 -4.13 10.68
C LYS A 28 -11.36 -5.09 9.98
N TRP A 29 -10.08 -5.04 10.32
CA TRP A 29 -9.04 -5.93 9.82
C TRP A 29 -8.42 -6.74 10.96
N LEU A 30 -8.20 -8.03 10.73
CA LEU A 30 -7.52 -8.92 11.65
C LEU A 30 -6.35 -9.58 10.92
N HIS A 31 -5.16 -9.45 11.49
CA HIS A 31 -3.94 -10.02 10.93
C HIS A 31 -3.45 -11.17 11.81
N GLN A 32 -3.09 -12.29 11.18
CA GLN A 32 -2.43 -13.42 11.83
C GLN A 32 -1.11 -13.68 11.11
N GLY A 33 -0.01 -13.46 11.82
CA GLY A 33 1.36 -13.53 11.32
C GLY A 33 2.13 -12.25 11.58
N ALA A 34 3.40 -12.23 11.21
CA ALA A 34 4.29 -11.09 11.39
C ALA A 34 4.17 -10.11 10.20
N THR A 35 3.28 -9.13 10.30
CA THR A 35 3.05 -8.12 9.23
C THR A 35 4.33 -7.39 8.81
N SER A 36 5.29 -7.23 9.73
CA SER A 36 6.61 -6.64 9.45
C SER A 36 7.47 -7.43 8.44
N LYS A 37 7.10 -8.68 8.17
CA LYS A 37 7.76 -9.58 7.21
C LYS A 37 6.94 -9.77 5.92
N TRP A 38 5.88 -9.00 5.74
CA TRP A 38 5.01 -9.11 4.56
C TRP A 38 5.38 -8.09 3.50
N ALA A 39 5.30 -8.52 2.25
CA ALA A 39 5.37 -7.68 1.05
C ALA A 39 4.24 -8.13 0.11
N TYR A 40 3.04 -7.60 0.31
CA TYR A 40 1.84 -8.03 -0.39
C TYR A 40 1.36 -6.95 -1.37
N PRO A 41 0.93 -7.30 -2.53
CA PRO A 41 0.94 -8.61 -3.19
C PRO A 41 2.14 -8.76 -4.15
N LEU A 42 3.35 -8.66 -3.64
CA LEU A 42 4.58 -8.60 -4.43
C LEU A 42 4.69 -9.72 -5.47
N GLN A 43 4.27 -10.95 -5.13
CA GLN A 43 4.34 -12.08 -6.06
C GLN A 43 3.57 -11.86 -7.36
N VAL A 44 2.42 -11.17 -7.25
CA VAL A 44 1.56 -10.86 -8.40
C VAL A 44 2.02 -9.60 -9.10
N ASN A 45 2.50 -8.62 -8.36
CA ASN A 45 2.80 -7.28 -8.86
C ASN A 45 4.26 -7.06 -9.25
N PHE A 46 5.14 -8.00 -8.97
CA PHE A 46 6.58 -7.84 -9.20
C PHE A 46 6.91 -7.35 -10.61
N THR A 47 6.48 -8.08 -11.63
CA THR A 47 6.73 -7.72 -13.03
C THR A 47 6.03 -6.43 -13.44
N ILE A 48 4.84 -6.16 -12.86
CA ILE A 48 4.07 -4.95 -13.16
C ILE A 48 4.84 -3.72 -12.64
N ILE A 49 5.32 -3.77 -11.40
CA ILE A 49 6.07 -2.68 -10.78
C ILE A 49 7.40 -2.47 -11.52
N GLN A 50 8.11 -3.55 -11.86
CA GLN A 50 9.37 -3.43 -12.60
C GLN A 50 9.19 -2.79 -13.98
N LYS A 51 8.12 -3.12 -14.70
CA LYS A 51 7.80 -2.52 -16.01
C LYS A 51 7.37 -1.06 -15.87
N ALA A 52 6.56 -0.75 -14.86
CA ALA A 52 6.10 0.61 -14.60
C ALA A 52 7.21 1.52 -14.07
N LYS A 53 8.27 0.93 -13.46
CA LYS A 53 9.28 1.67 -12.70
C LYS A 53 8.69 2.57 -11.62
N GLU A 54 7.48 2.27 -11.20
CA GLU A 54 6.72 3.01 -10.18
C GLU A 54 6.03 2.02 -9.24
N VAL A 55 6.04 2.33 -7.94
CA VAL A 55 5.29 1.59 -6.92
C VAL A 55 4.43 2.55 -6.10
N ILE A 56 3.20 2.14 -5.85
CA ILE A 56 2.23 2.87 -5.01
C ILE A 56 2.08 2.12 -3.70
N LEU A 57 2.38 2.79 -2.59
CA LEU A 57 2.24 2.24 -1.24
C LEU A 57 0.92 2.68 -0.64
N VAL A 58 0.09 1.72 -0.25
CA VAL A 58 -1.22 1.94 0.38
C VAL A 58 -1.31 1.27 1.74
N GLU A 59 -2.22 1.72 2.61
CA GLU A 59 -2.33 1.21 3.97
C GLU A 59 -2.97 -0.16 4.05
N SER A 60 -3.99 -0.42 3.23
CA SER A 60 -4.84 -1.60 3.33
C SER A 60 -5.05 -2.33 2.01
N ILE A 61 -5.48 -3.60 2.11
CA ILE A 61 -5.91 -4.36 0.93
C ILE A 61 -7.16 -3.72 0.30
N GLY A 62 -8.01 -3.05 1.07
CA GLY A 62 -9.17 -2.33 0.53
C GLY A 62 -8.77 -1.25 -0.47
N ASP A 63 -7.79 -0.42 -0.10
CA ASP A 63 -7.25 0.62 -0.99
C ASP A 63 -6.61 0.04 -2.24
N MET A 64 -5.82 -1.03 -2.06
CA MET A 64 -5.23 -1.76 -3.17
C MET A 64 -6.29 -2.28 -4.15
N LEU A 65 -7.37 -2.89 -3.65
CA LEU A 65 -8.43 -3.43 -4.49
C LEU A 65 -9.16 -2.33 -5.27
N SER A 66 -9.39 -1.17 -4.65
CA SER A 66 -9.99 0.00 -5.32
C SER A 66 -9.12 0.50 -6.48
N LEU A 67 -7.80 0.58 -6.26
CA LEU A 67 -6.84 0.92 -7.32
C LEU A 67 -6.82 -0.14 -8.43
N TRP A 68 -6.85 -1.43 -8.08
CA TRP A 68 -6.86 -2.53 -9.04
C TRP A 68 -8.12 -2.55 -9.91
N GLU A 69 -9.29 -2.24 -9.34
CA GLU A 69 -10.54 -2.10 -10.07
C GLU A 69 -10.46 -0.97 -11.10
N ALA A 70 -9.71 0.09 -10.78
CA ALA A 70 -9.42 1.17 -11.72
C ALA A 70 -8.34 0.82 -12.76
N GLY A 71 -7.67 -0.35 -12.64
CA GLY A 71 -6.62 -0.80 -13.55
C GLY A 71 -5.18 -0.49 -13.07
N ILE A 72 -5.03 0.13 -11.90
CA ILE A 72 -3.74 0.53 -11.32
C ILE A 72 -3.22 -0.60 -10.43
N LYS A 73 -2.31 -1.42 -10.95
CA LYS A 73 -1.86 -2.66 -10.29
C LYS A 73 -0.45 -2.61 -9.68
N ASN A 74 0.30 -1.56 -9.89
CA ASN A 74 1.67 -1.38 -9.37
C ASN A 74 1.67 -0.97 -7.89
N THR A 75 0.93 -1.69 -7.05
CA THR A 75 0.67 -1.36 -5.64
C THR A 75 1.32 -2.35 -4.69
N LEU A 76 1.73 -1.88 -3.50
CA LEU A 76 2.11 -2.70 -2.35
C LEU A 76 1.41 -2.19 -1.09
N VAL A 77 1.02 -3.11 -0.21
CA VAL A 77 0.28 -2.82 1.04
C VAL A 77 1.25 -2.78 2.22
N THR A 78 1.15 -1.74 3.03
CA THR A 78 2.00 -1.57 4.24
C THR A 78 1.39 -2.23 5.49
N PHE A 79 0.11 -2.60 5.46
CA PHE A 79 -0.64 -3.15 6.60
C PHE A 79 -0.66 -2.21 7.81
N GLY A 80 -0.85 -0.93 7.58
CA GLY A 80 -0.90 0.15 8.54
C GLY A 80 0.06 1.29 8.18
N LEU A 81 0.29 2.16 9.14
CA LEU A 81 0.97 3.45 8.94
C LEU A 81 2.50 3.38 8.94
N ARG A 82 3.09 2.18 9.03
CA ARG A 82 4.56 2.00 9.09
C ARG A 82 5.06 1.14 7.94
N ILE A 83 6.14 1.58 7.33
CA ILE A 83 6.86 0.80 6.32
C ILE A 83 7.89 -0.08 7.04
N SER A 84 7.80 -1.39 6.85
CA SER A 84 8.75 -2.33 7.46
C SER A 84 10.08 -2.35 6.70
N SER A 85 11.18 -2.67 7.39
CA SER A 85 12.50 -2.84 6.75
C SER A 85 12.49 -3.95 5.69
N HIS A 86 11.68 -4.99 5.89
CA HIS A 86 11.50 -6.04 4.89
C HIS A 86 10.87 -5.49 3.61
N LEU A 87 9.82 -4.65 3.72
CA LEU A 87 9.20 -4.02 2.56
C LEU A 87 10.17 -3.09 1.84
N VAL A 88 10.97 -2.30 2.58
CA VAL A 88 12.04 -1.48 1.98
C VAL A 88 13.02 -2.34 1.19
N THR A 89 13.48 -3.47 1.75
CA THR A 89 14.37 -4.39 1.05
C THR A 89 13.76 -4.93 -0.25
N CYS A 90 12.46 -5.22 -0.23
CA CYS A 90 11.74 -5.65 -1.43
C CYS A 90 11.66 -4.53 -2.48
N ILE A 91 11.38 -3.29 -2.06
CA ILE A 91 11.30 -2.14 -2.96
C ILE A 91 12.68 -1.83 -3.56
N LEU A 92 13.77 -1.91 -2.79
CA LEU A 92 15.13 -1.75 -3.30
C LEU A 92 15.45 -2.76 -4.43
N LYS A 93 15.00 -4.01 -4.29
CA LYS A 93 15.17 -5.04 -5.33
C LYS A 93 14.32 -4.80 -6.59
N LEU A 94 13.23 -4.07 -6.46
CA LEU A 94 12.37 -3.67 -7.59
C LEU A 94 12.98 -2.52 -8.39
N ASP A 95 13.87 -1.73 -7.76
CA ASP A 95 14.58 -0.59 -8.36
C ASP A 95 13.62 0.38 -9.08
N PRO A 96 12.59 0.92 -8.39
CA PRO A 96 11.67 1.85 -9.00
C PRO A 96 12.30 3.23 -9.15
N SER A 97 11.97 3.94 -10.22
CA SER A 97 12.31 5.36 -10.38
C SER A 97 11.33 6.29 -9.66
N LYS A 98 10.20 5.74 -9.16
CA LYS A 98 9.20 6.51 -8.42
C LYS A 98 8.49 5.66 -7.39
N ILE A 99 8.39 6.17 -6.16
CA ILE A 99 7.63 5.60 -5.05
C ILE A 99 6.58 6.60 -4.63
N ILE A 100 5.31 6.22 -4.73
CA ILE A 100 4.18 7.04 -4.30
C ILE A 100 3.67 6.54 -2.96
N ILE A 101 3.70 7.39 -1.93
CA ILE A 101 3.05 7.13 -0.65
C ILE A 101 1.62 7.67 -0.76
N ALA A 102 0.65 6.74 -0.82
CA ALA A 102 -0.77 7.03 -1.01
C ALA A 102 -1.58 6.49 0.19
N PHE A 103 -1.21 6.96 1.39
CA PHE A 103 -1.92 6.63 2.63
C PHE A 103 -3.24 7.38 2.73
N ASN A 104 -4.07 7.04 3.71
CA ASN A 104 -5.35 7.69 3.91
C ASN A 104 -5.19 9.20 4.08
N ASN A 105 -6.09 9.95 3.45
CA ASN A 105 -6.17 11.39 3.55
C ASN A 105 -7.22 11.74 4.62
N ASP A 106 -6.80 11.58 5.88
CA ASP A 106 -7.62 12.02 7.00
C ASP A 106 -7.80 13.55 6.97
N GLU A 107 -8.65 14.10 7.83
CA GLU A 107 -8.75 15.55 8.04
C GLU A 107 -7.35 16.15 8.28
N GLU A 108 -7.16 17.40 7.89
CA GLU A 108 -5.87 18.09 7.89
C GLU A 108 -5.12 17.88 9.23
N GLY A 109 -3.92 17.34 9.13
CA GLY A 109 -3.11 16.94 10.28
C GLY A 109 -3.50 15.61 10.94
N GLY A 110 -4.36 14.81 10.33
CA GLY A 110 -4.76 13.47 10.78
C GLY A 110 -3.63 12.45 10.80
N ALA A 111 -3.94 11.25 11.28
CA ALA A 111 -2.95 10.19 11.47
C ALA A 111 -2.31 9.73 10.16
N GLY A 112 -3.10 9.58 9.09
CA GLY A 112 -2.63 9.18 7.76
C GLY A 112 -1.69 10.19 7.13
N ASN A 113 -2.04 11.49 7.19
CA ASN A 113 -1.20 12.57 6.66
C ASN A 113 0.17 12.64 7.37
N LYS A 114 0.17 12.56 8.71
CA LYS A 114 1.40 12.53 9.52
C LYS A 114 2.23 11.27 9.22
N ALA A 115 1.58 10.14 9.04
CA ALA A 115 2.23 8.88 8.72
C ALA A 115 2.85 8.91 7.33
N ALA A 116 2.18 9.47 6.32
CA ALA A 116 2.73 9.64 4.98
C ALA A 116 4.01 10.47 4.99
N TYR A 117 4.02 11.58 5.74
CA TYR A 117 5.23 12.38 5.91
C TYR A 117 6.38 11.62 6.61
N LYS A 118 6.07 10.90 7.71
CA LYS A 118 7.07 10.07 8.39
C LYS A 118 7.60 8.95 7.50
N ALA A 119 6.73 8.34 6.70
CA ALA A 119 7.10 7.31 5.74
C ALA A 119 8.02 7.85 4.64
N SER A 120 7.73 9.05 4.11
CA SER A 120 8.61 9.73 3.16
C SER A 120 10.00 9.95 3.76
N LYS A 121 10.09 10.56 4.93
CA LYS A 121 11.37 10.77 5.62
C LYS A 121 12.12 9.48 5.96
N PHE A 122 11.42 8.40 6.17
CA PHE A 122 12.04 7.09 6.37
C PHE A 122 12.60 6.54 5.05
N LEU A 123 11.85 6.65 3.95
CA LEU A 123 12.29 6.19 2.63
C LEU A 123 13.41 7.06 2.05
N ASP A 124 13.44 8.36 2.31
CA ASP A 124 14.51 9.29 1.89
C ASP A 124 15.90 8.88 2.42
N ARG A 125 15.97 7.99 3.41
CA ARG A 125 17.22 7.40 3.90
C ARG A 125 17.74 6.26 3.03
N HIS A 126 16.92 5.74 2.15
CA HIS A 126 17.18 4.54 1.34
C HIS A 126 17.08 4.80 -0.17
N PHE A 127 16.42 5.88 -0.55
CA PHE A 127 16.16 6.27 -1.94
C PHE A 127 16.45 7.76 -2.09
N ASP A 128 16.79 8.18 -3.31
CA ASP A 128 16.99 9.61 -3.62
C ASP A 128 15.68 10.40 -3.41
N GLU A 129 15.78 11.66 -3.00
CA GLU A 129 14.63 12.51 -2.67
C GLU A 129 13.63 12.66 -3.83
N ASP A 130 14.12 12.62 -5.06
CA ASP A 130 13.28 12.73 -6.26
C ASP A 130 12.44 11.47 -6.51
N VAL A 131 12.82 10.34 -5.95
CA VAL A 131 12.14 9.05 -6.12
C VAL A 131 10.87 8.96 -5.26
N VAL A 132 10.89 9.54 -4.05
CA VAL A 132 9.81 9.41 -3.08
C VAL A 132 8.85 10.60 -3.17
N LYS A 133 7.58 10.33 -3.41
CA LYS A 133 6.51 11.34 -3.48
C LYS A 133 5.34 10.98 -2.57
N ILE A 134 4.75 11.97 -1.93
CA ILE A 134 3.48 11.83 -1.22
C ILE A 134 2.38 12.28 -2.16
N LYS A 135 1.39 11.41 -2.40
CA LYS A 135 0.21 11.71 -3.20
C LYS A 135 -1.00 11.00 -2.61
N LEU A 136 -1.67 11.70 -1.72
CA LEU A 136 -2.82 11.16 -0.99
C LEU A 136 -4.06 11.07 -1.90
N PRO A 137 -5.01 10.16 -1.61
CA PRO A 137 -6.30 10.13 -2.29
C PRO A 137 -7.05 11.47 -2.11
N SER A 138 -7.92 11.80 -3.06
CA SER A 138 -8.73 13.04 -3.01
C SER A 138 -9.85 12.98 -1.98
N LYS A 139 -10.16 11.79 -1.47
CA LYS A 139 -11.09 11.53 -0.36
C LYS A 139 -10.33 10.85 0.78
N ASN A 140 -11.03 10.45 1.83
CA ASN A 140 -10.42 9.81 3.00
C ASN A 140 -9.54 8.60 2.64
N ASP A 141 -10.01 7.74 1.75
CA ASP A 141 -9.29 6.58 1.24
C ASP A 141 -9.73 6.25 -0.20
N PHE A 142 -9.06 5.31 -0.87
CA PHE A 142 -9.45 4.89 -2.22
C PHE A 142 -10.79 4.14 -2.26
N GLY A 143 -11.21 3.54 -1.15
CA GLY A 143 -12.52 2.90 -1.03
C GLY A 143 -13.67 3.88 -1.08
N CYS A 144 -13.43 5.15 -0.75
CA CYS A 144 -14.39 6.24 -0.84
C CYS A 144 -14.43 6.91 -2.23
N MET A 145 -13.51 6.57 -3.13
CA MET A 145 -13.40 7.12 -4.48
C MET A 145 -14.04 6.18 -5.52
N ASN A 146 -14.70 6.75 -6.51
CA ASN A 146 -15.12 5.98 -7.67
C ASN A 146 -13.98 5.84 -8.69
N LYS A 147 -14.16 4.97 -9.69
CA LYS A 147 -13.14 4.68 -10.71
C LYS A 147 -12.65 5.93 -11.45
N LYS A 148 -13.56 6.87 -11.80
CA LYS A 148 -13.21 8.10 -12.49
C LYS A 148 -12.31 8.98 -11.63
N GLU A 149 -12.66 9.17 -10.36
CA GLU A 149 -11.87 9.94 -9.39
C GLU A 149 -10.47 9.33 -9.19
N ILE A 150 -10.35 8.00 -9.14
CA ILE A 150 -9.06 7.30 -9.03
C ILE A 150 -8.21 7.55 -10.28
N LEU A 151 -8.80 7.48 -11.49
CA LEU A 151 -8.07 7.74 -12.73
C LEU A 151 -7.65 9.21 -12.87
N GLU A 152 -8.46 10.15 -12.38
CA GLU A 152 -8.10 11.58 -12.29
C GLU A 152 -6.95 11.77 -11.28
N TRP A 153 -7.03 11.14 -10.12
CA TRP A 153 -5.94 11.13 -9.15
C TRP A 153 -4.65 10.58 -9.75
N GLN A 154 -4.69 9.51 -10.53
CA GLN A 154 -3.48 8.96 -11.14
C GLN A 154 -2.79 9.97 -12.07
N LYS A 155 -3.56 10.77 -12.81
CA LYS A 155 -3.05 11.74 -13.81
C LYS A 155 -2.55 13.04 -13.20
N SER A 156 -3.09 13.46 -12.05
CA SER A 156 -2.65 14.68 -11.34
C SER A 156 -1.25 14.50 -10.75
#